data_ae9fc9175f684b31e907072d0f2417ab
#
_entry.id   ae9fc9175f684b31e907072d0f2417ab
#
_cell.length_a   1.000
_cell.length_b   1.000
_cell.length_c   1.000
_cell.angle_alpha   90.00
_cell.angle_beta   90.00
_cell.angle_gamma   90.00
#
_symmetry.space_group_name_H-M   'P 1'
#
loop_
_entity.id
_entity.type
_entity.pdbx_description
1 polymer ?
#
loop_
_entity_poly.entity_id
_entity_poly.type
_entity_poly.pdbx_seq_one_letter_code
_entity_poly.pdbx_strand_id
1 'polypeptide(L)'
;NVLKGPSSLLYGSDAMGGVIDVVPSAVPADNRVFGDVTLLGKSVNGTIGGSLMLGIRKNAWYSHIRYSEQHFGDYRIPTDSIVYLTQRIPIYGRKLKNTAGIERNIGLFTQYQRRAYKANYAVSNVYQKTGFFPGAHGIPDASRVEDDGDSRNIELPFSKVNHLKVTTHQQYAWEKLILSGDLGFQNNHREEWSAFHTHYGSQPAPEKDPDKELAFNLNTFSASVKARFIGSSSWEHTLGWDGQHQRNDVSGYSFLLPEYRRSTTGMLWLTTYRPNNVFSVSGGVRYDYGYMNISSHEDTYLADYLRKQGYDPEQIDFYKWNSHSVNKHYGDYSLSLGLVWTPSDKHLVKVNIGRSFRLPGANELAANGVHHGTFRHEQGDANLKSEQGWQLDASYHLKYRGISFSVSPFVSWFSNYIFLRPTGEWSVLPHAGQIYRYTGAEALFAGTEATVDVDFLRNFNYRISAEYVYTYNCDEHIPLSFSPPPVMRNTLTWQKNRYMLYAEWQSIARQNRVDRNEDRTAGANLFHLGGSLNIPIGGNNEIEITLTARNIFDTRYYNHLSFYRKVEIPE
;
A
#
# COMPACT_ATOMS: atom_id res chain seq x y z
N ASN A 1 -10.71 0.75 9.35
CA ASN A 1 -11.80 0.90 8.36
C ASN A 1 -11.23 0.87 6.95
N VAL A 2 -11.89 0.16 6.05
CA VAL A 2 -11.60 0.21 4.61
C VAL A 2 -12.81 0.88 3.94
N LEU A 3 -12.56 2.04 3.34
CA LEU A 3 -13.56 2.79 2.58
C LEU A 3 -13.33 2.48 1.11
N LYS A 4 -14.26 1.76 0.50
CA LYS A 4 -14.23 1.40 -0.93
C LYS A 4 -14.96 2.47 -1.74
N GLY A 5 -14.60 2.57 -3.01
CA GLY A 5 -15.25 3.48 -3.94
C GLY A 5 -14.65 4.87 -4.00
N PRO A 6 -15.31 5.83 -4.68
CA PRO A 6 -14.78 7.15 -4.99
C PRO A 6 -14.66 8.02 -3.74
N SER A 7 -13.60 7.79 -2.97
CA SER A 7 -13.32 8.48 -1.71
C SER A 7 -12.61 9.83 -1.89
N SER A 8 -12.29 10.21 -3.14
CA SER A 8 -11.61 11.47 -3.48
C SER A 8 -12.35 12.70 -2.99
N LEU A 9 -13.67 12.63 -2.87
CA LEU A 9 -14.48 13.74 -2.31
C LEU A 9 -14.02 14.13 -0.90
N LEU A 10 -13.75 13.16 -0.02
CA LEU A 10 -13.40 13.41 1.39
C LEU A 10 -11.89 13.51 1.65
N TYR A 11 -11.08 12.82 0.84
CA TYR A 11 -9.65 12.59 1.10
C TYR A 11 -8.72 13.15 0.02
N GLY A 12 -9.27 13.77 -1.03
CA GLY A 12 -8.49 14.40 -2.11
C GLY A 12 -8.15 13.47 -3.26
N SER A 13 -7.35 13.98 -4.20
CA SER A 13 -7.06 13.37 -5.48
C SER A 13 -6.48 11.94 -5.40
N ASP A 14 -5.71 11.64 -4.37
CA ASP A 14 -5.00 10.36 -4.28
C ASP A 14 -5.86 9.20 -3.75
N ALA A 15 -7.14 9.47 -3.39
CA ALA A 15 -8.09 8.50 -2.82
C ALA A 15 -9.06 7.89 -3.86
N MET A 16 -8.59 7.64 -5.09
CA MET A 16 -9.42 7.20 -6.20
C MET A 16 -9.92 5.75 -6.05
N GLY A 17 -9.05 4.83 -5.63
CA GLY A 17 -9.39 3.41 -5.44
C GLY A 17 -10.00 3.08 -4.08
N GLY A 18 -9.94 4.00 -3.12
CA GLY A 18 -10.40 3.80 -1.75
C GLY A 18 -9.44 4.34 -0.70
N VAL A 19 -9.81 4.20 0.57
CA VAL A 19 -9.03 4.68 1.72
C VAL A 19 -8.95 3.61 2.81
N ILE A 20 -7.76 3.42 3.35
CA ILE A 20 -7.56 2.67 4.59
C ILE A 20 -7.43 3.68 5.74
N ASP A 21 -8.47 3.74 6.56
CA ASP A 21 -8.52 4.62 7.73
C ASP A 21 -8.15 3.85 9.00
N VAL A 22 -6.99 4.19 9.57
CA VAL A 22 -6.49 3.58 10.81
C VAL A 22 -7.01 4.38 12.01
N VAL A 23 -8.03 3.83 12.66
CA VAL A 23 -8.65 4.45 13.82
C VAL A 23 -7.90 4.04 15.10
N PRO A 24 -7.48 4.98 15.95
CA PRO A 24 -6.89 4.64 17.24
C PRO A 24 -7.82 3.78 18.11
N SER A 25 -7.24 2.96 18.98
CA SER A 25 -8.00 2.17 19.93
C SER A 25 -8.90 3.04 20.80
N ALA A 26 -10.03 2.49 21.22
CA ALA A 26 -10.97 3.19 22.09
C ALA A 26 -10.28 3.63 23.40
N VAL A 27 -10.52 4.88 23.78
CA VAL A 27 -10.01 5.42 25.05
C VAL A 27 -10.81 4.83 26.21
N PRO A 28 -10.15 4.27 27.25
CA PRO A 28 -10.85 3.76 28.42
C PRO A 28 -11.80 4.79 29.03
N ALA A 29 -12.95 4.37 29.55
CA ALA A 29 -13.93 5.29 30.16
C ALA A 29 -13.51 5.78 31.54
N ASP A 30 -12.81 4.93 32.31
CA ASP A 30 -12.40 5.12 33.70
C ASP A 30 -10.93 5.51 33.84
N ASN A 31 -10.61 6.15 34.94
CA ASN A 31 -9.23 6.46 35.30
C ASN A 31 -8.49 5.16 35.62
N ARG A 32 -7.48 4.83 34.83
CA ARG A 32 -6.67 3.62 35.04
C ARG A 32 -5.32 3.69 34.35
N VAL A 33 -4.39 2.89 34.84
CA VAL A 33 -3.18 2.50 34.13
C VAL A 33 -3.42 1.12 33.55
N PHE A 34 -2.96 0.89 32.31
CA PHE A 34 -3.14 -0.38 31.61
C PHE A 34 -1.99 -0.57 30.61
N GLY A 35 -1.83 -1.76 30.11
CA GLY A 35 -0.82 -2.05 29.10
C GLY A 35 -1.03 -3.41 28.48
N ASP A 36 -0.32 -3.65 27.41
CA ASP A 36 -0.22 -4.95 26.74
C ASP A 36 1.23 -5.27 26.39
N VAL A 37 1.55 -6.55 26.46
CA VAL A 37 2.81 -7.11 25.98
C VAL A 37 2.47 -8.17 24.95
N THR A 38 3.07 -8.07 23.76
CA THR A 38 2.94 -9.09 22.72
C THR A 38 4.31 -9.68 22.44
N LEU A 39 4.42 -10.99 22.36
CA LEU A 39 5.59 -11.69 21.87
C LEU A 39 5.26 -12.39 20.56
N LEU A 40 6.18 -12.37 19.62
CA LEU A 40 5.99 -12.88 18.26
C LEU A 40 7.16 -13.80 17.88
N GLY A 41 6.82 -14.98 17.35
CA GLY A 41 7.77 -15.89 16.70
C GLY A 41 7.23 -16.36 15.35
N LYS A 42 8.07 -16.45 14.31
CA LYS A 42 7.72 -17.02 13.01
C LYS A 42 8.81 -17.98 12.54
N SER A 43 8.45 -19.15 12.05
CA SER A 43 9.41 -20.17 11.60
C SER A 43 9.93 -19.94 10.19
N VAL A 44 9.15 -19.25 9.32
CA VAL A 44 9.50 -19.05 7.90
C VAL A 44 10.83 -18.31 7.72
N ASN A 45 11.14 -17.38 8.61
CA ASN A 45 12.37 -16.59 8.61
C ASN A 45 12.98 -16.43 10.01
N GLY A 46 12.61 -17.30 10.96
CA GLY A 46 13.12 -17.23 12.33
C GLY A 46 12.85 -15.90 13.03
N THR A 47 11.73 -15.21 12.73
CA THR A 47 11.38 -13.94 13.38
C THR A 47 11.24 -14.14 14.88
N ILE A 48 11.86 -13.25 15.65
CA ILE A 48 11.63 -13.04 17.08
C ILE A 48 11.33 -11.55 17.25
N GLY A 49 10.26 -11.24 17.95
CA GLY A 49 9.87 -9.87 18.19
C GLY A 49 8.85 -9.71 19.29
N GLY A 50 8.54 -8.47 19.59
CA GLY A 50 7.52 -8.15 20.57
C GLY A 50 7.13 -6.68 20.55
N SER A 51 6.07 -6.37 21.28
CA SER A 51 5.67 -5.00 21.55
C SER A 51 5.25 -4.83 23.01
N LEU A 52 5.49 -3.62 23.51
CA LEU A 52 5.03 -3.16 24.83
C LEU A 52 4.21 -1.89 24.60
N MET A 53 3.01 -1.85 25.15
CA MET A 53 2.21 -0.63 25.24
C MET A 53 1.90 -0.35 26.69
N LEU A 54 2.10 0.90 27.11
CA LEU A 54 1.71 1.41 28.43
C LEU A 54 0.81 2.63 28.23
N GLY A 55 -0.34 2.61 28.88
CA GLY A 55 -1.34 3.66 28.79
C GLY A 55 -1.83 4.12 30.16
N ILE A 56 -2.20 5.39 30.22
CA ILE A 56 -2.80 6.01 31.40
C ILE A 56 -3.99 6.87 30.99
N ARG A 57 -5.09 6.73 31.70
CA ARG A 57 -6.21 7.67 31.70
C ARG A 57 -6.33 8.34 33.05
N LYS A 58 -6.32 9.68 33.07
CA LYS A 58 -6.58 10.47 34.26
C LYS A 58 -7.43 11.69 33.89
N ASN A 59 -8.67 11.71 34.36
CA ASN A 59 -9.65 12.77 34.10
C ASN A 59 -9.81 13.06 32.59
N ALA A 60 -9.44 14.27 32.16
CA ALA A 60 -9.54 14.72 30.77
C ALA A 60 -8.42 14.19 29.87
N TRP A 61 -7.36 13.63 30.44
CA TRP A 61 -6.17 13.21 29.71
C TRP A 61 -6.13 11.70 29.53
N TYR A 62 -5.73 11.28 28.35
CA TYR A 62 -5.37 9.93 27.99
C TYR A 62 -4.05 9.95 27.24
N SER A 63 -3.11 9.09 27.63
CA SER A 63 -1.85 8.95 26.90
C SER A 63 -1.43 7.50 26.85
N HIS A 64 -0.80 7.09 25.76
CA HIS A 64 -0.10 5.81 25.69
C HIS A 64 1.18 5.94 24.89
N ILE A 65 2.16 5.15 25.28
CA ILE A 65 3.38 4.91 24.53
C ILE A 65 3.40 3.45 24.09
N ARG A 66 3.81 3.21 22.85
CA ARG A 66 4.04 1.86 22.32
C ARG A 66 5.44 1.77 21.76
N TYR A 67 6.14 0.70 22.08
CA TYR A 67 7.38 0.29 21.45
C TYR A 67 7.22 -1.11 20.89
N SER A 68 7.73 -1.34 19.69
CA SER A 68 7.83 -2.68 19.10
C SER A 68 9.16 -2.86 18.40
N GLU A 69 9.69 -4.08 18.51
CA GLU A 69 10.93 -4.48 17.83
C GLU A 69 10.78 -5.91 17.34
N GLN A 70 11.27 -6.16 16.12
CA GLN A 70 11.38 -7.50 15.57
C GLN A 70 12.68 -7.66 14.79
N HIS A 71 13.27 -8.85 14.92
CA HIS A 71 14.43 -9.30 14.18
C HIS A 71 14.04 -10.55 13.40
N PHE A 72 14.35 -10.58 12.13
CA PHE A 72 14.07 -11.74 11.28
C PHE A 72 15.29 -12.09 10.45
N GLY A 73 15.45 -13.36 10.18
CA GLY A 73 16.49 -13.90 9.31
C GLY A 73 16.01 -14.08 7.88
N ASP A 74 16.84 -14.72 7.08
CA ASP A 74 16.52 -15.06 5.70
C ASP A 74 15.26 -15.91 5.61
N TYR A 75 14.37 -15.55 4.68
CA TYR A 75 13.12 -16.27 4.55
C TYR A 75 13.23 -17.48 3.61
N ARG A 76 12.42 -18.50 3.94
CA ARG A 76 12.35 -19.73 3.16
C ARG A 76 11.39 -19.59 2.00
N ILE A 77 11.77 -20.21 0.88
CA ILE A 77 10.94 -20.37 -0.31
C ILE A 77 10.77 -21.86 -0.63
N PRO A 78 9.67 -22.28 -1.27
CA PRO A 78 9.40 -23.70 -1.55
C PRO A 78 10.17 -24.23 -2.77
N THR A 79 11.44 -23.83 -2.93
CA THR A 79 12.33 -24.32 -4.01
C THR A 79 13.79 -24.28 -3.57
N ASP A 80 14.61 -25.11 -4.18
CA ASP A 80 16.06 -25.15 -4.01
C ASP A 80 16.84 -24.47 -5.14
N SER A 81 16.12 -23.90 -6.12
CA SER A 81 16.73 -23.14 -7.22
C SER A 81 15.74 -22.15 -7.80
N ILE A 82 16.26 -21.05 -8.36
CA ILE A 82 15.51 -20.05 -9.14
C ILE A 82 16.10 -19.94 -10.55
N VAL A 83 15.33 -19.40 -11.49
CA VAL A 83 15.81 -19.09 -12.84
C VAL A 83 15.97 -17.59 -12.98
N TYR A 84 17.19 -17.15 -13.22
CA TYR A 84 17.54 -15.76 -13.38
C TYR A 84 18.20 -15.53 -14.74
N LEU A 85 17.57 -14.73 -15.60
CA LEU A 85 18.07 -14.46 -16.96
C LEU A 85 18.58 -15.72 -17.70
N THR A 86 17.82 -16.79 -17.69
CA THR A 86 18.13 -18.10 -18.28
C THR A 86 19.12 -18.97 -17.49
N GLN A 87 19.74 -18.47 -16.45
CA GLN A 87 20.64 -19.25 -15.58
C GLN A 87 19.87 -19.82 -14.38
N ARG A 88 20.11 -21.09 -14.08
CA ARG A 88 19.58 -21.74 -12.87
C ARG A 88 20.56 -21.51 -11.72
N ILE A 89 20.07 -20.87 -10.66
CA ILE A 89 20.85 -20.51 -9.47
C ILE A 89 20.39 -21.37 -8.30
N PRO A 90 21.29 -22.05 -7.60
CA PRO A 90 20.95 -22.82 -6.41
C PRO A 90 20.58 -21.88 -5.25
N ILE A 91 19.60 -22.31 -4.45
CA ILE A 91 19.19 -21.64 -3.21
C ILE A 91 19.50 -22.58 -2.04
N TYR A 92 20.53 -22.27 -1.29
CA TYR A 92 21.02 -23.08 -0.21
C TYR A 92 20.06 -23.11 0.97
N GLY A 93 19.76 -24.31 1.47
CA GLY A 93 18.80 -24.49 2.57
C GLY A 93 17.39 -23.96 2.28
N ARG A 94 17.04 -23.72 1.00
CA ARG A 94 15.78 -23.10 0.56
C ARG A 94 15.57 -21.71 1.18
N LYS A 95 16.63 -20.98 1.50
CA LYS A 95 16.60 -19.63 2.06
C LYS A 95 17.15 -18.64 1.04
N LEU A 96 16.45 -17.53 0.87
CA LEU A 96 16.96 -16.40 0.10
C LEU A 96 17.95 -15.62 0.95
N LYS A 97 19.25 -15.79 0.67
CA LYS A 97 20.34 -15.11 1.38
C LYS A 97 20.16 -13.60 1.39
N ASN A 98 20.55 -12.97 2.50
CA ASN A 98 20.52 -11.53 2.71
C ASN A 98 19.11 -10.93 2.63
N THR A 99 18.09 -11.66 3.12
CA THR A 99 16.74 -11.14 3.28
C THR A 99 16.39 -10.92 4.75
N ALA A 100 17.37 -11.01 5.63
CA ALA A 100 17.26 -10.69 7.05
C ALA A 100 16.96 -9.21 7.29
N GLY A 101 16.39 -8.89 8.45
CA GLY A 101 16.09 -7.50 8.78
C GLY A 101 15.76 -7.25 10.23
N ILE A 102 15.71 -5.96 10.54
CA ILE A 102 15.36 -5.39 11.84
C ILE A 102 14.31 -4.32 11.62
N GLU A 103 13.28 -4.32 12.44
CA GLU A 103 12.27 -3.27 12.49
C GLU A 103 12.08 -2.79 13.92
N ARG A 104 12.06 -1.46 14.14
CA ARG A 104 11.86 -0.80 15.43
C ARG A 104 10.87 0.32 15.29
N ASN A 105 9.83 0.32 16.11
CA ASN A 105 8.78 1.31 16.06
C ASN A 105 8.54 1.88 17.44
N ILE A 106 8.42 3.20 17.53
CA ILE A 106 8.00 3.89 18.74
C ILE A 106 6.88 4.85 18.41
N GLY A 107 5.86 4.91 19.26
CA GLY A 107 4.75 5.82 19.09
C GLY A 107 4.25 6.35 20.43
N LEU A 108 3.97 7.63 20.48
CA LEU A 108 3.30 8.32 21.57
C LEU A 108 2.00 8.90 21.05
N PHE A 109 0.92 8.64 21.75
CA PHE A 109 -0.38 9.25 21.51
C PHE A 109 -0.89 9.88 22.79
N THR A 110 -1.40 11.11 22.69
CA THR A 110 -2.02 11.83 23.81
C THR A 110 -3.33 12.45 23.36
N GLN A 111 -4.39 12.25 24.13
CA GLN A 111 -5.69 12.88 23.94
C GLN A 111 -6.06 13.69 25.15
N TYR A 112 -6.51 14.91 24.92
CA TYR A 112 -7.21 15.74 25.88
C TYR A 112 -8.67 15.87 25.45
N GLN A 113 -9.59 15.59 26.37
CA GLN A 113 -11.03 15.77 26.09
C GLN A 113 -11.73 16.36 27.32
N ARG A 114 -12.30 17.53 27.12
CA ARG A 114 -13.09 18.20 28.17
C ARG A 114 -14.26 18.93 27.58
N ARG A 115 -15.49 18.57 28.00
CA ARG A 115 -16.73 19.14 27.48
C ARG A 115 -16.78 19.02 25.94
N ALA A 116 -16.88 20.15 25.26
CA ALA A 116 -17.02 20.25 23.80
C ALA A 116 -15.67 20.17 23.04
N TYR A 117 -14.54 20.26 23.74
CA TYR A 117 -13.23 20.28 23.13
C TYR A 117 -12.50 18.94 23.22
N LYS A 118 -11.96 18.49 22.09
CA LYS A 118 -11.11 17.31 21.96
C LYS A 118 -9.86 17.65 21.17
N ALA A 119 -8.70 17.25 21.70
CA ALA A 119 -7.42 17.40 21.04
C ALA A 119 -6.66 16.06 21.08
N ASN A 120 -6.12 15.64 19.94
CA ASN A 120 -5.24 14.48 19.83
C ASN A 120 -3.88 14.92 19.32
N TYR A 121 -2.82 14.35 19.85
CA TYR A 121 -1.44 14.53 19.45
C TYR A 121 -0.81 13.15 19.26
N ALA A 122 -0.14 12.94 18.16
CA ALA A 122 0.57 11.70 17.91
C ALA A 122 1.95 11.97 17.33
N VAL A 123 2.95 11.26 17.84
CA VAL A 123 4.32 11.21 17.31
C VAL A 123 4.67 9.74 17.13
N SER A 124 5.18 9.37 15.98
CA SER A 124 5.67 8.01 15.75
C SER A 124 6.90 8.01 14.87
N ASN A 125 7.78 7.04 15.11
CA ASN A 125 8.93 6.77 14.26
C ASN A 125 8.99 5.28 13.96
N VAL A 126 9.16 4.95 12.69
CA VAL A 126 9.39 3.61 12.18
C VAL A 126 10.80 3.56 11.62
N TYR A 127 11.61 2.65 12.14
CA TYR A 127 12.93 2.36 11.61
C TYR A 127 12.96 0.92 11.09
N GLN A 128 13.48 0.73 9.88
CA GLN A 128 13.67 -0.57 9.27
C GLN A 128 15.04 -0.64 8.59
N LYS A 129 15.75 -1.76 8.75
CA LYS A 129 16.90 -2.14 7.94
C LYS A 129 16.67 -3.57 7.44
N THR A 130 16.72 -3.78 6.12
CA THR A 130 16.44 -5.08 5.50
C THR A 130 17.40 -5.31 4.34
N GLY A 131 18.04 -6.46 4.33
CA GLY A 131 18.86 -6.88 3.20
C GLY A 131 17.99 -7.17 1.97
N PHE A 132 18.63 -7.15 0.81
CA PHE A 132 18.07 -7.59 -0.46
C PHE A 132 18.77 -8.84 -0.94
N PHE A 133 18.02 -9.78 -1.49
CA PHE A 133 18.60 -10.94 -2.14
C PHE A 133 19.58 -10.48 -3.25
N PRO A 134 20.87 -10.89 -3.21
CA PRO A 134 21.89 -10.35 -4.11
C PRO A 134 21.60 -10.57 -5.59
N GLY A 135 20.81 -11.60 -5.92
CA GLY A 135 20.35 -11.84 -7.28
C GLY A 135 19.39 -10.79 -7.83
N ALA A 136 18.91 -9.84 -7.01
CA ALA A 136 18.07 -8.74 -7.46
C ALA A 136 18.88 -7.54 -8.01
N HIS A 137 20.19 -7.51 -7.82
CA HIS A 137 21.08 -6.45 -8.26
C HIS A 137 22.08 -6.90 -9.34
N GLY A 138 21.60 -7.12 -10.55
CA GLY A 138 22.45 -7.52 -11.65
C GLY A 138 22.54 -9.05 -11.82
N ILE A 139 23.53 -9.53 -12.57
CA ILE A 139 23.75 -10.96 -12.77
C ILE A 139 24.23 -11.54 -11.45
N PRO A 140 23.51 -12.50 -10.83
CA PRO A 140 23.93 -13.05 -9.57
C PRO A 140 25.24 -13.80 -9.77
N ASP A 141 26.27 -13.33 -9.11
CA ASP A 141 27.46 -14.11 -8.87
C ASP A 141 27.06 -15.26 -7.93
N ALA A 142 27.30 -16.50 -8.35
CA ALA A 142 26.96 -17.68 -7.55
C ALA A 142 27.59 -17.60 -6.15
N SER A 143 28.78 -17.01 -6.00
CA SER A 143 29.47 -16.80 -4.72
C SER A 143 28.68 -15.88 -3.76
N ARG A 144 27.88 -14.96 -4.27
CA ARG A 144 27.08 -14.03 -3.43
C ARG A 144 25.80 -14.66 -2.88
N VAL A 145 25.37 -15.79 -3.41
CA VAL A 145 24.19 -16.53 -2.95
C VAL A 145 24.53 -17.77 -2.13
N GLU A 146 25.84 -18.08 -1.97
CA GLU A 146 26.31 -19.17 -1.10
C GLU A 146 25.91 -18.89 0.37
N ASP A 147 25.56 -19.96 1.08
CA ASP A 147 25.26 -19.90 2.51
C ASP A 147 26.55 -19.57 3.30
N ASP A 148 26.53 -18.49 4.04
CA ASP A 148 27.63 -18.06 4.91
C ASP A 148 27.48 -18.60 6.35
N GLY A 149 26.45 -19.39 6.63
CA GLY A 149 26.16 -19.96 7.95
C GLY A 149 25.45 -19.01 8.91
N ASP A 150 25.27 -17.73 8.56
CA ASP A 150 24.55 -16.74 9.37
C ASP A 150 23.33 -16.17 8.61
N SER A 151 22.16 -16.74 8.87
CA SER A 151 20.92 -16.29 8.25
C SER A 151 20.35 -15.00 8.86
N ARG A 152 21.07 -14.30 9.73
CA ARG A 152 20.62 -13.07 10.40
C ARG A 152 21.49 -11.86 10.11
N ASN A 153 22.62 -12.03 9.44
CA ASN A 153 23.44 -10.92 9.01
C ASN A 153 22.73 -10.11 7.91
N ILE A 154 23.05 -8.82 7.83
CA ILE A 154 22.54 -7.92 6.80
C ILE A 154 23.74 -7.31 6.10
N GLU A 155 24.07 -7.87 4.96
CA GLU A 155 25.16 -7.45 4.09
C GLU A 155 24.65 -6.49 3.00
N LEU A 156 25.54 -6.02 2.14
CA LEU A 156 25.18 -5.33 0.91
C LEU A 156 24.63 -6.34 -0.13
N PRO A 157 23.56 -6.00 -0.84
CA PRO A 157 22.77 -4.76 -0.77
C PRO A 157 21.72 -4.78 0.35
N PHE A 158 21.40 -3.60 0.92
CA PHE A 158 20.33 -3.46 1.89
C PHE A 158 19.58 -2.13 1.75
N SER A 159 18.34 -2.09 2.24
CA SER A 159 17.55 -0.87 2.42
C SER A 159 17.51 -0.46 3.89
N LYS A 160 17.48 0.86 4.12
CA LYS A 160 17.30 1.45 5.43
C LYS A 160 16.25 2.55 5.32
N VAL A 161 15.24 2.48 6.17
CA VAL A 161 14.12 3.44 6.20
C VAL A 161 13.99 4.01 7.60
N ASN A 162 13.83 5.33 7.69
CA ASN A 162 13.44 6.01 8.89
C ASN A 162 12.25 6.92 8.56
N HIS A 163 11.09 6.68 9.20
CA HIS A 163 9.87 7.41 8.95
C HIS A 163 9.34 8.05 10.23
N LEU A 164 9.54 9.36 10.33
CA LEU A 164 8.98 10.18 11.41
C LEU A 164 7.62 10.74 10.98
N LYS A 165 6.63 10.65 11.87
CA LYS A 165 5.32 11.25 11.68
C LYS A 165 4.87 11.98 12.94
N VAL A 166 4.43 13.24 12.78
CA VAL A 166 3.85 14.08 13.84
C VAL A 166 2.50 14.57 13.35
N THR A 167 1.45 14.34 14.12
CA THR A 167 0.09 14.78 13.77
C THR A 167 -0.63 15.35 14.96
N THR A 168 -1.53 16.31 14.69
CA THR A 168 -2.49 16.80 15.68
C THR A 168 -3.87 16.89 15.05
N HIS A 169 -4.88 16.52 15.82
CA HIS A 169 -6.28 16.69 15.49
C HIS A 169 -6.96 17.50 16.60
N GLN A 170 -7.63 18.59 16.22
CA GLN A 170 -8.35 19.48 17.11
C GLN A 170 -9.82 19.48 16.74
N GLN A 171 -10.71 19.40 17.70
CA GLN A 171 -12.16 19.47 17.46
C GLN A 171 -12.84 20.27 18.56
N TYR A 172 -13.74 21.13 18.15
CA TYR A 172 -14.66 21.82 19.05
C TYR A 172 -16.11 21.63 18.59
N ALA A 173 -16.98 21.20 19.48
CA ALA A 173 -18.39 20.93 19.19
C ALA A 173 -19.28 21.95 19.90
N TRP A 174 -19.94 22.81 19.12
CA TRP A 174 -21.08 23.61 19.56
C TRP A 174 -22.36 22.80 19.32
N GLU A 175 -23.49 23.35 19.73
CA GLU A 175 -24.78 22.68 19.59
C GLU A 175 -25.09 22.27 18.13
N LYS A 176 -24.81 23.13 17.17
CA LYS A 176 -25.14 22.94 15.74
C LYS A 176 -23.92 22.97 14.81
N LEU A 177 -22.73 23.18 15.35
CA LEU A 177 -21.50 23.28 14.57
C LEU A 177 -20.38 22.45 15.21
N ILE A 178 -19.76 21.59 14.44
CA ILE A 178 -18.52 20.92 14.83
C ILE A 178 -17.42 21.42 13.90
N LEU A 179 -16.44 22.10 14.49
CA LEU A 179 -15.23 22.53 13.80
C LEU A 179 -14.11 21.55 14.12
N SER A 180 -13.43 21.03 13.11
CA SER A 180 -12.25 20.17 13.27
C SER A 180 -11.10 20.63 12.37
N GLY A 181 -9.88 20.43 12.84
CA GLY A 181 -8.68 20.74 12.09
C GLY A 181 -7.60 19.70 12.34
N ASP A 182 -6.87 19.37 11.31
CA ASP A 182 -5.73 18.46 11.34
C ASP A 182 -4.48 19.16 10.83
N LEU A 183 -3.34 18.92 11.48
CA LEU A 183 -2.03 19.26 10.97
C LEU A 183 -1.14 18.03 11.03
N GLY A 184 -0.35 17.83 9.99
CA GLY A 184 0.58 16.71 9.88
C GLY A 184 1.92 17.11 9.29
N PHE A 185 2.98 16.55 9.85
CA PHE A 185 4.31 16.54 9.29
C PHE A 185 4.81 15.10 9.21
N GLN A 186 5.39 14.73 8.07
CA GLN A 186 6.04 13.46 7.88
C GLN A 186 7.38 13.67 7.20
N ASN A 187 8.40 12.95 7.67
CA ASN A 187 9.68 12.81 7.00
C ASN A 187 9.92 11.32 6.75
N ASN A 188 10.03 10.92 5.50
CA ASN A 188 10.43 9.59 5.10
C ASN A 188 11.82 9.67 4.49
N HIS A 189 12.81 9.14 5.21
CA HIS A 189 14.19 9.01 4.75
C HIS A 189 14.47 7.55 4.45
N ARG A 190 14.63 7.24 3.16
CA ARG A 190 14.92 5.91 2.64
C ARG A 190 16.28 5.91 1.95
N GLU A 191 17.11 4.93 2.28
CA GLU A 191 18.40 4.69 1.65
C GLU A 191 18.46 3.27 1.11
N GLU A 192 19.12 3.08 -0.03
CA GLU A 192 19.53 1.79 -0.56
C GLU A 192 21.05 1.79 -0.70
N TRP A 193 21.67 0.74 -0.15
CA TRP A 193 23.10 0.58 -0.09
C TRP A 193 23.51 -0.67 -0.88
N SER A 194 24.44 -0.52 -1.79
CA SER A 194 25.02 -1.59 -2.61
C SER A 194 26.51 -1.32 -2.79
N ALA A 195 27.34 -2.35 -2.82
CA ALA A 195 28.75 -2.16 -3.13
C ALA A 195 28.88 -1.35 -4.42
N PHE A 196 29.69 -0.28 -4.39
CA PHE A 196 29.83 0.58 -5.56
C PHE A 196 30.14 -0.23 -6.81
N HIS A 197 29.35 -0.05 -7.82
CA HIS A 197 29.54 -0.59 -9.16
C HIS A 197 29.08 0.41 -10.19
N THR A 198 29.70 0.40 -11.34
CA THR A 198 29.26 1.22 -12.48
C THR A 198 29.05 0.35 -13.69
N HIS A 199 27.99 0.61 -14.41
CA HIS A 199 27.72 -0.01 -15.69
C HIS A 199 28.42 0.72 -16.84
N TYR A 200 29.01 1.89 -16.58
CA TYR A 200 29.52 2.80 -17.60
C TYR A 200 31.05 2.91 -17.64
N GLY A 201 31.73 2.24 -16.75
CA GLY A 201 33.19 2.06 -16.77
C GLY A 201 34.05 3.28 -16.40
N SER A 202 33.51 4.50 -16.42
CA SER A 202 34.25 5.75 -16.16
C SER A 202 33.73 6.53 -14.95
N GLN A 203 32.62 6.12 -14.34
CA GLN A 203 32.07 6.75 -13.15
C GLN A 203 32.92 6.39 -11.93
N PRO A 204 33.52 7.35 -11.23
CA PRO A 204 34.27 7.09 -10.00
C PRO A 204 33.29 6.84 -8.83
N ALA A 205 33.73 6.06 -7.84
CA ALA A 205 33.01 5.97 -6.59
C ALA A 205 32.92 7.35 -5.90
N PRO A 206 31.77 7.69 -5.28
CA PRO A 206 31.69 8.90 -4.47
C PRO A 206 32.73 8.91 -3.33
N GLU A 207 33.30 10.09 -3.03
CA GLU A 207 34.25 10.22 -1.92
C GLU A 207 33.60 9.95 -0.56
N LYS A 208 32.32 10.34 -0.43
CA LYS A 208 31.51 10.14 0.78
C LYS A 208 30.45 9.07 0.52
N ASP A 209 30.36 8.12 1.45
CA ASP A 209 29.36 7.03 1.38
C ASP A 209 29.41 6.30 0.02
N PRO A 210 30.56 5.72 -0.39
CA PRO A 210 30.74 5.17 -1.75
C PRO A 210 29.73 4.08 -2.11
N ASP A 211 29.21 3.36 -1.11
CA ASP A 211 28.24 2.27 -1.29
C ASP A 211 26.78 2.73 -1.14
N LYS A 212 26.52 4.03 -1.02
CA LYS A 212 25.15 4.55 -1.01
C LYS A 212 24.64 4.68 -2.44
N GLU A 213 23.83 3.72 -2.85
CA GLU A 213 23.29 3.67 -4.21
C GLU A 213 22.18 4.71 -4.42
N LEU A 214 21.19 4.72 -3.56
CA LEU A 214 20.04 5.61 -3.64
C LEU A 214 19.69 6.17 -2.26
N ALA A 215 19.26 7.42 -2.20
CA ALA A 215 18.64 7.99 -1.02
C ALA A 215 17.53 8.97 -1.40
N PHE A 216 16.41 8.86 -0.72
CA PHE A 216 15.23 9.70 -0.87
C PHE A 216 14.88 10.33 0.47
N ASN A 217 14.68 11.63 0.48
CA ASN A 217 14.28 12.38 1.68
C ASN A 217 12.99 13.14 1.40
N LEU A 218 11.85 12.45 1.61
CA LEU A 218 10.52 13.00 1.37
C LEU A 218 9.97 13.67 2.61
N ASN A 219 9.80 14.97 2.54
CA ASN A 219 9.10 15.79 3.54
C ASN A 219 7.67 16.06 3.07
N THR A 220 6.69 15.83 3.93
CA THR A 220 5.27 16.09 3.66
C THR A 220 4.67 16.92 4.79
N PHE A 221 4.11 18.07 4.45
CA PHE A 221 3.28 18.89 5.32
C PHE A 221 1.83 18.79 4.86
N SER A 222 0.89 18.61 5.78
CA SER A 222 -0.53 18.55 5.49
C SER A 222 -1.32 19.35 6.51
N ALA A 223 -2.41 19.97 6.04
CA ALA A 223 -3.37 20.67 6.87
C ALA A 223 -4.79 20.42 6.36
N SER A 224 -5.76 20.30 7.26
CA SER A 224 -7.16 20.29 6.91
C SER A 224 -8.01 21.03 7.93
N VAL A 225 -9.11 21.62 7.46
CA VAL A 225 -10.15 22.23 8.32
C VAL A 225 -11.51 21.80 7.78
N LYS A 226 -12.39 21.35 8.69
CA LYS A 226 -13.77 20.95 8.34
C LYS A 226 -14.75 21.57 9.33
N ALA A 227 -15.79 22.18 8.78
CA ALA A 227 -16.92 22.73 9.52
C ALA A 227 -18.16 21.90 9.19
N ARG A 228 -18.70 21.17 10.17
CA ARG A 228 -19.88 20.33 10.05
C ARG A 228 -21.05 21.01 10.75
N PHE A 229 -22.06 21.39 9.98
CA PHE A 229 -23.26 22.06 10.42
C PHE A 229 -24.41 21.05 10.53
N ILE A 230 -25.01 20.95 11.69
CA ILE A 230 -26.20 20.15 11.97
C ILE A 230 -27.41 21.09 11.86
N GLY A 231 -27.97 21.23 10.65
CA GLY A 231 -29.03 22.20 10.37
C GLY A 231 -30.37 21.81 11.00
N SER A 232 -30.70 20.52 11.00
CA SER A 232 -31.87 19.92 11.61
C SER A 232 -31.64 18.45 11.91
N SER A 233 -32.65 17.76 12.46
CA SER A 233 -32.60 16.30 12.60
C SER A 233 -32.40 15.54 11.28
N SER A 234 -32.74 16.19 10.15
CA SER A 234 -32.69 15.56 8.82
C SER A 234 -31.54 16.04 7.94
N TRP A 235 -30.96 17.22 8.19
CA TRP A 235 -29.95 17.82 7.33
C TRP A 235 -28.61 18.05 8.04
N GLU A 236 -27.55 17.62 7.41
CA GLU A 236 -26.16 17.85 7.83
C GLU A 236 -25.35 18.35 6.64
N HIS A 237 -24.57 19.40 6.81
CA HIS A 237 -23.67 19.95 5.80
C HIS A 237 -22.25 20.00 6.33
N THR A 238 -21.29 19.62 5.49
CA THR A 238 -19.86 19.73 5.80
C THR A 238 -19.19 20.58 4.73
N LEU A 239 -18.53 21.64 5.15
CA LEU A 239 -17.57 22.39 4.33
C LEU A 239 -16.18 22.03 4.78
N GLY A 240 -15.27 21.81 3.85
CA GLY A 240 -13.90 21.45 4.16
C GLY A 240 -12.89 22.09 3.22
N TRP A 241 -11.71 22.28 3.74
CA TRP A 241 -10.52 22.65 3.02
C TRP A 241 -9.37 21.74 3.47
N ASP A 242 -8.51 21.33 2.54
CA ASP A 242 -7.25 20.68 2.84
C ASP A 242 -6.14 21.13 1.89
N GLY A 243 -4.90 20.97 2.35
CA GLY A 243 -3.71 21.26 1.58
C GLY A 243 -2.56 20.34 1.97
N GLN A 244 -1.71 20.03 1.00
CA GLN A 244 -0.51 19.23 1.20
C GLN A 244 0.64 19.83 0.41
N HIS A 245 1.83 19.84 0.99
CA HIS A 245 3.08 20.17 0.33
C HIS A 245 4.09 19.06 0.54
N GLN A 246 4.69 18.58 -0.54
CA GLN A 246 5.72 17.55 -0.56
C GLN A 246 6.99 18.07 -1.23
N ARG A 247 8.14 17.70 -0.65
CA ARG A 247 9.44 17.87 -1.26
C ARG A 247 10.23 16.59 -1.11
N ASN A 248 10.67 16.03 -2.22
CA ASN A 248 11.57 14.88 -2.29
C ASN A 248 12.93 15.32 -2.79
N ASP A 249 13.95 15.19 -1.95
CA ASP A 249 15.35 15.39 -2.31
C ASP A 249 15.98 14.01 -2.55
N VAL A 250 16.84 13.90 -3.57
CA VAL A 250 17.44 12.62 -4.01
C VAL A 250 18.96 12.72 -3.93
N SER A 251 19.61 11.63 -3.55
CA SER A 251 21.07 11.49 -3.57
C SER A 251 21.48 10.02 -3.71
N GLY A 252 22.78 9.76 -3.87
CA GLY A 252 23.36 8.45 -4.16
C GLY A 252 24.09 8.47 -5.51
N TYR A 253 24.72 7.34 -5.87
CA TYR A 253 25.45 7.26 -7.15
C TYR A 253 24.58 6.75 -8.31
N SER A 254 23.37 6.28 -8.03
CA SER A 254 22.40 5.80 -9.01
C SER A 254 21.17 6.69 -9.04
N PHE A 255 20.30 6.49 -10.03
CA PHE A 255 19.07 7.25 -10.20
C PHE A 255 17.88 6.30 -10.39
N LEU A 256 16.78 6.58 -9.67
CA LEU A 256 15.52 5.85 -9.84
C LEU A 256 14.31 6.79 -9.95
N LEU A 257 14.22 7.79 -9.10
CA LEU A 257 13.14 8.76 -9.05
C LEU A 257 13.70 10.18 -9.10
N PRO A 258 13.04 11.12 -9.80
CA PRO A 258 13.48 12.51 -9.84
C PRO A 258 13.23 13.24 -8.51
N GLU A 259 13.99 14.32 -8.30
CA GLU A 259 13.63 15.32 -7.30
C GLU A 259 12.36 16.05 -7.71
N TYR A 260 11.46 16.27 -6.75
CA TYR A 260 10.23 16.99 -7.03
C TYR A 260 9.72 17.81 -5.85
N ARG A 261 8.89 18.79 -6.20
CA ARG A 261 8.01 19.52 -5.29
C ARG A 261 6.58 19.38 -5.78
N ARG A 262 5.69 18.97 -4.89
CA ARG A 262 4.25 18.82 -5.19
C ARG A 262 3.45 19.60 -4.16
N SER A 263 2.51 20.41 -4.61
CA SER A 263 1.54 21.09 -3.74
C SER A 263 0.14 20.79 -4.23
N THR A 264 -0.74 20.44 -3.34
CA THR A 264 -2.16 20.24 -3.63
C THR A 264 -3.02 20.98 -2.64
N THR A 265 -4.15 21.50 -3.08
CA THR A 265 -5.16 22.10 -2.21
C THR A 265 -6.55 21.80 -2.77
N GLY A 266 -7.53 21.59 -1.89
CA GLY A 266 -8.88 21.28 -2.28
C GLY A 266 -9.93 21.87 -1.34
N MET A 267 -11.10 22.17 -1.90
CA MET A 267 -12.28 22.59 -1.15
C MET A 267 -13.43 21.63 -1.45
N LEU A 268 -14.17 21.26 -0.41
CA LEU A 268 -15.30 20.35 -0.52
C LEU A 268 -16.55 20.90 0.15
N TRP A 269 -17.70 20.51 -0.42
CA TRP A 269 -19.00 20.61 0.22
C TRP A 269 -19.70 19.26 0.12
N LEU A 270 -20.11 18.73 1.28
CA LEU A 270 -20.88 17.51 1.40
C LEU A 270 -22.18 17.82 2.14
N THR A 271 -23.28 17.26 1.67
CA THR A 271 -24.58 17.32 2.34
C THR A 271 -25.13 15.92 2.54
N THR A 272 -25.77 15.70 3.68
CA THR A 272 -26.46 14.45 3.99
C THR A 272 -27.88 14.78 4.42
N TYR A 273 -28.87 14.13 3.79
CA TYR A 273 -30.28 14.22 4.10
C TYR A 273 -30.80 12.89 4.63
N ARG A 274 -31.37 12.90 5.82
CA ARG A 274 -31.97 11.74 6.50
C ARG A 274 -33.44 12.04 6.80
N PRO A 275 -34.37 11.79 5.84
CA PRO A 275 -35.81 12.05 6.05
C PRO A 275 -36.40 11.19 7.17
N ASN A 276 -35.83 10.01 7.39
CA ASN A 276 -36.24 9.06 8.41
C ASN A 276 -35.08 8.08 8.71
N ASN A 277 -35.30 7.09 9.58
CA ASN A 277 -34.30 6.09 9.95
C ASN A 277 -34.06 4.99 8.87
N VAL A 278 -34.86 4.98 7.80
CA VAL A 278 -34.79 3.97 6.72
C VAL A 278 -33.94 4.45 5.56
N PHE A 279 -33.94 5.75 5.25
CA PHE A 279 -33.23 6.33 4.12
C PHE A 279 -32.23 7.40 4.55
N SER A 280 -31.07 7.38 3.92
CA SER A 280 -30.09 8.46 3.98
C SER A 280 -29.53 8.69 2.57
N VAL A 281 -29.54 9.94 2.13
CA VAL A 281 -28.95 10.37 0.86
C VAL A 281 -27.82 11.33 1.18
N SER A 282 -26.65 11.11 0.58
CA SER A 282 -25.49 12.00 0.72
C SER A 282 -25.01 12.41 -0.65
N GLY A 283 -24.69 13.68 -0.84
CA GLY A 283 -24.13 14.19 -2.08
C GLY A 283 -23.10 15.27 -1.82
N GLY A 284 -22.10 15.39 -2.68
CA GLY A 284 -21.08 16.38 -2.50
C GLY A 284 -20.27 16.67 -3.76
N VAL A 285 -19.59 17.80 -3.70
CA VAL A 285 -18.68 18.30 -4.74
C VAL A 285 -17.36 18.70 -4.09
N ARG A 286 -16.29 18.52 -4.83
CA ARG A 286 -14.95 18.96 -4.45
C ARG A 286 -14.22 19.47 -5.68
N TYR A 287 -13.43 20.51 -5.51
CA TYR A 287 -12.49 21.00 -6.51
C TYR A 287 -11.08 20.99 -5.91
N ASP A 288 -10.12 20.47 -6.66
CA ASP A 288 -8.72 20.43 -6.28
C ASP A 288 -7.86 21.14 -7.32
N TYR A 289 -6.84 21.80 -6.82
CA TYR A 289 -5.75 22.36 -7.60
C TYR A 289 -4.44 21.71 -7.17
N GLY A 290 -3.63 21.30 -8.13
CA GLY A 290 -2.33 20.69 -7.92
C GLY A 290 -1.23 21.34 -8.75
N TYR A 291 -0.06 21.45 -8.16
CA TYR A 291 1.17 21.91 -8.80
C TYR A 291 2.26 20.85 -8.62
N MET A 292 2.96 20.53 -9.71
CA MET A 292 4.08 19.59 -9.74
C MET A 292 5.27 20.27 -10.45
N ASN A 293 6.40 20.31 -9.75
CA ASN A 293 7.68 20.72 -10.31
C ASN A 293 8.69 19.61 -10.13
N ILE A 294 9.29 19.12 -11.20
CA ILE A 294 10.26 18.04 -11.25
C ILE A 294 11.56 18.58 -11.80
N SER A 295 12.68 18.25 -11.16
CA SER A 295 14.02 18.63 -11.61
C SER A 295 14.51 17.68 -12.70
N SER A 296 15.24 18.22 -13.67
CA SER A 296 15.98 17.39 -14.63
C SER A 296 17.21 16.76 -13.97
N HIS A 297 17.55 15.57 -14.43
CA HIS A 297 18.78 14.88 -14.04
C HIS A 297 19.47 14.31 -15.28
N GLU A 298 20.68 14.82 -15.58
CA GLU A 298 21.51 14.36 -16.69
C GLU A 298 22.61 13.45 -16.17
N ASP A 299 22.70 12.23 -16.70
CA ASP A 299 23.80 11.31 -16.43
C ASP A 299 24.88 11.47 -17.50
N THR A 300 25.91 12.24 -17.15
CA THR A 300 27.04 12.52 -18.04
C THR A 300 27.92 11.28 -18.29
N TYR A 301 28.00 10.37 -17.33
CA TYR A 301 28.76 9.12 -17.48
C TYR A 301 28.07 8.17 -18.45
N LEU A 302 26.75 8.08 -18.39
CA LEU A 302 25.94 7.35 -19.35
C LEU A 302 26.08 7.94 -20.75
N ALA A 303 26.01 9.27 -20.90
CA ALA A 303 26.21 9.94 -22.17
C ALA A 303 27.57 9.60 -22.80
N ASP A 304 28.64 9.62 -22.01
CA ASP A 304 30.00 9.26 -22.45
C ASP A 304 30.13 7.80 -22.83
N TYR A 305 29.48 6.90 -22.05
CA TYR A 305 29.42 5.48 -22.35
C TYR A 305 28.75 5.22 -23.69
N LEU A 306 27.55 5.73 -23.91
CA LEU A 306 26.79 5.54 -25.15
C LEU A 306 27.55 6.11 -26.37
N ARG A 307 28.23 7.25 -26.22
CA ARG A 307 29.08 7.83 -27.28
C ARG A 307 30.24 6.90 -27.62
N LYS A 308 30.89 6.31 -26.64
CA LYS A 308 31.99 5.33 -26.84
C LYS A 308 31.51 4.03 -27.49
N GLN A 309 30.24 3.66 -27.24
CA GLN A 309 29.63 2.48 -27.86
C GLN A 309 29.13 2.75 -29.30
N GLY A 310 29.19 4.00 -29.78
CA GLY A 310 28.80 4.35 -31.14
C GLY A 310 27.31 4.55 -31.37
N TYR A 311 26.54 4.81 -30.28
CA TYR A 311 25.13 5.19 -30.42
C TYR A 311 24.99 6.53 -31.14
N ASP A 312 23.86 6.71 -31.83
CA ASP A 312 23.60 7.97 -32.54
C ASP A 312 23.27 9.11 -31.55
N PRO A 313 23.41 10.38 -31.97
CA PRO A 313 23.20 11.54 -31.13
C PRO A 313 21.78 11.63 -30.53
N GLU A 314 20.74 11.15 -31.22
CA GLU A 314 19.36 11.19 -30.75
C GLU A 314 19.16 10.17 -29.60
N GLN A 315 19.72 8.96 -29.76
CA GLN A 315 19.71 7.95 -28.71
C GLN A 315 20.48 8.42 -27.48
N ILE A 316 21.67 9.03 -27.67
CA ILE A 316 22.45 9.58 -26.56
C ILE A 316 21.66 10.67 -25.85
N ASP A 317 21.05 11.59 -26.57
CA ASP A 317 20.26 12.69 -25.98
C ASP A 317 19.04 12.15 -25.22
N PHE A 318 18.41 11.11 -25.70
CA PHE A 318 17.27 10.49 -25.04
C PHE A 318 17.66 9.78 -23.73
N TYR A 319 18.70 8.94 -23.75
CA TYR A 319 19.05 8.10 -22.59
C TYR A 319 19.87 8.82 -21.52
N LYS A 320 20.62 9.87 -21.86
CA LYS A 320 21.41 10.64 -20.88
C LYS A 320 20.56 11.35 -19.83
N TRP A 321 19.30 11.65 -20.15
CA TRP A 321 18.36 12.28 -19.24
C TRP A 321 17.58 11.23 -18.47
N ASN A 322 17.97 10.97 -17.22
CA ASN A 322 17.23 10.13 -16.32
C ASN A 322 15.89 10.77 -15.90
N SER A 323 15.79 12.09 -15.96
CA SER A 323 14.54 12.84 -15.93
C SER A 323 14.67 14.17 -16.65
N HIS A 324 13.57 14.59 -17.28
CA HIS A 324 13.44 15.95 -17.82
C HIS A 324 12.76 16.87 -16.80
N SER A 325 13.05 18.17 -16.90
CA SER A 325 12.34 19.17 -16.10
C SER A 325 10.87 19.23 -16.49
N VAL A 326 9.98 19.11 -15.50
CA VAL A 326 8.53 19.20 -15.70
C VAL A 326 7.96 20.23 -14.74
N ASN A 327 7.16 21.15 -15.27
CA ASN A 327 6.42 22.14 -14.49
C ASN A 327 4.96 22.09 -14.94
N LYS A 328 4.08 21.56 -14.07
CA LYS A 328 2.68 21.33 -14.43
C LYS A 328 1.71 21.78 -13.36
N HIS A 329 0.59 22.28 -13.85
CA HIS A 329 -0.56 22.66 -13.05
C HIS A 329 -1.76 21.78 -13.45
N TYR A 330 -2.52 21.36 -12.47
CA TYR A 330 -3.71 20.54 -12.66
C TYR A 330 -4.86 21.16 -11.89
N GLY A 331 -6.05 21.10 -12.46
CA GLY A 331 -7.28 21.45 -11.78
C GLY A 331 -8.35 20.45 -12.18
N ASP A 332 -9.03 19.86 -11.20
CA ASP A 332 -10.08 18.89 -11.49
C ASP A 332 -11.11 18.83 -10.34
N TYR A 333 -12.24 18.19 -10.58
CA TYR A 333 -13.34 18.09 -9.63
C TYR A 333 -13.73 16.65 -9.34
N SER A 334 -14.20 16.41 -8.13
CA SER A 334 -14.82 15.16 -7.70
C SER A 334 -16.29 15.40 -7.35
N LEU A 335 -17.11 14.40 -7.67
CA LEU A 335 -18.54 14.37 -7.36
C LEU A 335 -18.87 13.04 -6.70
N SER A 336 -19.86 13.03 -5.79
CA SER A 336 -20.39 11.78 -5.24
C SER A 336 -21.85 11.96 -4.88
N LEU A 337 -22.65 10.91 -5.14
CA LEU A 337 -24.03 10.77 -4.69
C LEU A 337 -24.20 9.35 -4.15
N GLY A 338 -24.60 9.25 -2.88
CA GLY A 338 -24.78 7.98 -2.18
C GLY A 338 -26.17 7.85 -1.57
N LEU A 339 -26.70 6.64 -1.62
CA LEU A 339 -27.94 6.23 -1.00
C LEU A 339 -27.66 5.10 0.01
N VAL A 340 -28.21 5.20 1.20
CA VAL A 340 -28.30 4.12 2.18
C VAL A 340 -29.76 3.82 2.44
N TRP A 341 -30.16 2.57 2.30
CA TRP A 341 -31.52 2.10 2.54
C TRP A 341 -31.49 0.91 3.51
N THR A 342 -32.17 1.07 4.63
CA THR A 342 -32.26 0.09 5.73
C THR A 342 -33.74 -0.24 5.98
N PRO A 343 -34.39 -1.05 5.11
CA PRO A 343 -35.81 -1.35 5.22
C PRO A 343 -36.17 -2.10 6.50
N SER A 344 -35.23 -2.77 7.09
CA SER A 344 -35.33 -3.42 8.40
C SER A 344 -33.93 -3.63 9.02
N ASP A 345 -33.87 -4.06 10.26
CA ASP A 345 -32.65 -4.46 10.96
C ASP A 345 -31.87 -5.63 10.32
N LYS A 346 -32.50 -6.32 9.36
CA LYS A 346 -31.92 -7.46 8.65
C LYS A 346 -31.27 -7.08 7.31
N HIS A 347 -31.68 -5.99 6.71
CA HIS A 347 -31.32 -5.61 5.35
C HIS A 347 -30.66 -4.22 5.32
N LEU A 348 -29.51 -4.14 4.68
CA LEU A 348 -28.84 -2.88 4.40
C LEU A 348 -28.40 -2.86 2.93
N VAL A 349 -28.87 -1.85 2.20
CA VAL A 349 -28.46 -1.58 0.82
C VAL A 349 -27.73 -0.25 0.80
N LYS A 350 -26.60 -0.20 0.12
CA LYS A 350 -25.90 1.05 -0.18
C LYS A 350 -25.64 1.10 -1.68
N VAL A 351 -25.80 2.26 -2.26
CA VAL A 351 -25.46 2.55 -3.66
C VAL A 351 -24.74 3.88 -3.69
N ASN A 352 -23.64 3.95 -4.40
CA ASN A 352 -22.89 5.18 -4.57
C ASN A 352 -22.42 5.31 -6.01
N ILE A 353 -22.58 6.49 -6.58
CA ILE A 353 -22.00 6.89 -7.86
C ILE A 353 -21.13 8.10 -7.64
N GLY A 354 -19.94 8.11 -8.23
CA GLY A 354 -19.04 9.25 -8.12
C GLY A 354 -18.06 9.36 -9.26
N ARG A 355 -17.62 10.59 -9.48
CA ARG A 355 -16.47 10.93 -10.31
C ARG A 355 -15.31 11.24 -9.40
N SER A 356 -14.16 10.63 -9.70
CA SER A 356 -12.89 10.88 -9.02
C SER A 356 -11.78 11.14 -10.02
N PHE A 357 -10.67 11.70 -9.54
CA PHE A 357 -9.48 11.92 -10.35
C PHE A 357 -8.22 11.75 -9.50
N ARG A 358 -7.08 11.56 -10.16
CA ARG A 358 -5.75 11.49 -9.55
C ARG A 358 -4.75 12.29 -10.39
N LEU A 359 -3.89 13.02 -9.71
CA LEU A 359 -2.77 13.69 -10.38
C LEU A 359 -1.66 12.67 -10.69
N PRO A 360 -0.99 12.77 -11.86
CA PRO A 360 0.15 11.92 -12.16
C PRO A 360 1.27 12.09 -11.12
N GLY A 361 1.96 10.99 -10.80
CA GLY A 361 3.14 11.00 -9.95
C GLY A 361 4.39 11.54 -10.68
N ALA A 362 5.43 11.90 -9.92
CA ALA A 362 6.67 12.41 -10.49
C ALA A 362 7.37 11.37 -11.38
N ASN A 363 7.35 10.11 -10.98
CA ASN A 363 7.86 8.99 -11.79
C ASN A 363 7.05 8.78 -13.08
N GLU A 364 5.73 8.91 -13.02
CA GLU A 364 4.84 8.77 -14.16
C GLU A 364 5.10 9.85 -15.23
N LEU A 365 5.51 11.05 -14.77
CA LEU A 365 5.76 12.20 -15.67
C LEU A 365 7.17 12.24 -16.22
N ALA A 366 8.19 11.80 -15.47
CA ALA A 366 9.56 12.16 -15.79
C ALA A 366 10.60 11.04 -15.59
N ALA A 367 10.24 9.84 -15.12
CA ALA A 367 11.21 8.76 -14.97
C ALA A 367 11.78 8.33 -16.34
N ASN A 368 13.08 8.13 -16.44
CA ASN A 368 13.75 7.46 -17.56
C ASN A 368 14.99 6.74 -16.98
N GLY A 369 14.74 5.71 -16.20
CA GLY A 369 15.78 5.04 -15.43
C GLY A 369 15.56 3.55 -15.27
N VAL A 370 16.64 2.85 -14.95
CA VAL A 370 16.64 1.41 -14.72
C VAL A 370 16.36 1.10 -13.27
N HIS A 371 15.31 0.34 -13.01
CA HIS A 371 15.05 -0.25 -11.71
C HIS A 371 15.73 -1.63 -11.66
N HIS A 372 16.97 -1.67 -11.22
CA HIS A 372 17.80 -2.89 -11.23
C HIS A 372 17.17 -4.05 -10.46
N GLY A 373 16.53 -3.79 -9.31
CA GLY A 373 15.86 -4.82 -8.50
C GLY A 373 14.67 -5.52 -9.16
N THR A 374 14.13 -4.96 -10.25
CA THR A 374 13.00 -5.53 -11.00
C THR A 374 13.29 -5.76 -12.48
N PHE A 375 14.53 -5.50 -12.93
CA PHE A 375 14.98 -5.66 -14.32
C PHE A 375 14.09 -4.99 -15.34
N ARG A 376 13.74 -3.75 -15.09
CA ARG A 376 12.93 -2.97 -16.01
C ARG A 376 13.49 -1.56 -16.16
N HIS A 377 13.39 -1.05 -17.36
CA HIS A 377 13.61 0.35 -17.67
C HIS A 377 12.26 1.06 -17.64
N GLU A 378 12.04 1.96 -16.68
CA GLU A 378 10.81 2.71 -16.56
C GLU A 378 10.91 4.04 -17.29
N GLN A 379 9.91 4.34 -18.12
CA GLN A 379 9.78 5.59 -18.86
C GLN A 379 8.48 6.30 -18.49
N GLY A 380 8.60 7.54 -18.04
CA GLY A 380 7.48 8.45 -17.81
C GLY A 380 7.05 9.15 -19.10
N ASP A 381 5.88 9.80 -19.03
CA ASP A 381 5.39 10.69 -20.09
C ASP A 381 4.99 12.03 -19.51
N ALA A 382 5.75 13.07 -19.82
CA ALA A 382 5.48 14.44 -19.39
C ALA A 382 4.13 14.99 -19.91
N ASN A 383 3.48 14.35 -20.87
CA ASN A 383 2.19 14.76 -21.43
C ASN A 383 0.99 14.13 -20.74
N LEU A 384 1.20 13.25 -19.76
CA LEU A 384 0.09 12.65 -19.02
C LEU A 384 -0.83 13.71 -18.43
N LYS A 385 -2.13 13.49 -18.62
CA LYS A 385 -3.22 14.23 -18.00
C LYS A 385 -3.58 13.57 -16.66
N SER A 386 -4.38 14.25 -15.84
CA SER A 386 -4.94 13.61 -14.64
C SER A 386 -5.71 12.35 -15.01
N GLU A 387 -5.56 11.31 -14.19
CA GLU A 387 -6.40 10.12 -14.26
C GLU A 387 -7.81 10.48 -13.81
N GLN A 388 -8.83 10.03 -14.55
CA GLN A 388 -10.22 10.40 -14.31
C GLN A 388 -11.12 9.19 -14.50
N GLY A 389 -12.06 8.99 -13.58
CA GLY A 389 -12.99 7.88 -13.67
C GLY A 389 -14.33 8.14 -13.01
N TRP A 390 -15.36 7.48 -13.53
CA TRP A 390 -16.66 7.32 -12.93
C TRP A 390 -16.79 5.94 -12.33
N GLN A 391 -17.32 5.83 -11.14
CA GLN A 391 -17.52 4.57 -10.45
C GLN A 391 -18.95 4.48 -9.89
N LEU A 392 -19.54 3.32 -10.10
CA LEU A 392 -20.80 2.90 -9.48
C LEU A 392 -20.50 1.73 -8.56
N ASP A 393 -20.80 1.89 -7.28
CA ASP A 393 -20.70 0.86 -6.25
C ASP A 393 -22.07 0.52 -5.71
N ALA A 394 -22.33 -0.74 -5.46
CA ALA A 394 -23.46 -1.17 -4.69
C ALA A 394 -23.00 -2.13 -3.60
N SER A 395 -23.69 -2.17 -2.49
CA SER A 395 -23.51 -3.22 -1.50
C SER A 395 -24.84 -3.63 -0.88
N TYR A 396 -25.01 -4.93 -0.70
CA TYR A 396 -26.14 -5.50 0.00
C TYR A 396 -25.66 -6.37 1.15
N HIS A 397 -26.24 -6.15 2.33
CA HIS A 397 -25.99 -6.95 3.51
C HIS A 397 -27.30 -7.50 4.04
N LEU A 398 -27.31 -8.80 4.27
CA LEU A 398 -28.40 -9.53 4.92
C LEU A 398 -27.88 -10.17 6.20
N LYS A 399 -28.64 -10.07 7.28
CA LYS A 399 -28.41 -10.80 8.52
C LYS A 399 -29.69 -11.48 8.97
N TYR A 400 -29.74 -12.80 8.93
CA TYR A 400 -30.95 -13.55 9.27
C TYR A 400 -30.61 -14.92 9.87
N ARG A 401 -31.07 -15.18 11.11
CA ARG A 401 -31.03 -16.47 11.80
C ARG A 401 -29.67 -17.22 11.70
N GLY A 402 -28.58 -16.57 12.04
CA GLY A 402 -27.24 -17.16 11.97
C GLY A 402 -26.61 -17.18 10.59
N ILE A 403 -27.27 -16.59 9.58
CA ILE A 403 -26.71 -16.38 8.24
C ILE A 403 -26.44 -14.89 8.06
N SER A 404 -25.22 -14.55 7.67
CA SER A 404 -24.86 -13.22 7.17
C SER A 404 -24.38 -13.34 5.73
N PHE A 405 -24.95 -12.53 4.86
CA PHE A 405 -24.57 -12.46 3.46
C PHE A 405 -24.20 -11.02 3.13
N SER A 406 -23.11 -10.83 2.42
CA SER A 406 -22.74 -9.53 1.85
C SER A 406 -22.25 -9.71 0.42
N VAL A 407 -22.64 -8.79 -0.45
CA VAL A 407 -22.13 -8.69 -1.81
C VAL A 407 -21.91 -7.22 -2.16
N SER A 408 -20.78 -6.95 -2.82
CA SER A 408 -20.37 -5.58 -3.16
C SER A 408 -19.86 -5.52 -4.60
N PRO A 409 -20.75 -5.48 -5.61
CA PRO A 409 -20.37 -5.26 -7.00
C PRO A 409 -19.97 -3.80 -7.24
N PHE A 410 -19.05 -3.60 -8.18
CA PHE A 410 -18.67 -2.26 -8.66
C PHE A 410 -18.37 -2.27 -10.16
N VAL A 411 -18.51 -1.10 -10.75
CA VAL A 411 -18.06 -0.81 -12.12
C VAL A 411 -17.39 0.56 -12.12
N SER A 412 -16.18 0.64 -12.65
CA SER A 412 -15.43 1.89 -12.83
C SER A 412 -15.02 2.03 -14.28
N TRP A 413 -15.40 3.14 -14.88
CA TRP A 413 -14.97 3.53 -16.22
C TRP A 413 -14.04 4.72 -16.11
N PHE A 414 -12.84 4.59 -16.68
CA PHE A 414 -11.81 5.61 -16.72
C PHE A 414 -11.69 6.18 -18.12
N SER A 415 -11.81 7.48 -18.25
CA SER A 415 -11.51 8.18 -19.52
C SER A 415 -10.01 8.33 -19.74
N ASN A 416 -9.22 8.22 -18.69
CA ASN A 416 -7.77 8.24 -18.71
C ASN A 416 -7.26 7.50 -17.47
N TYR A 417 -6.92 6.22 -17.61
CA TYR A 417 -6.31 5.38 -16.58
C TYR A 417 -4.80 5.33 -16.79
N ILE A 418 -4.02 5.71 -15.79
CA ILE A 418 -2.55 5.72 -15.89
C ILE A 418 -2.02 4.40 -15.34
N PHE A 419 -1.26 3.68 -16.16
CA PHE A 419 -0.65 2.41 -15.79
C PHE A 419 0.74 2.23 -16.39
N LEU A 420 1.52 1.34 -15.78
CA LEU A 420 2.85 0.98 -16.24
C LEU A 420 2.74 -0.22 -17.18
N ARG A 421 3.06 0.00 -18.46
CA ARG A 421 2.87 -0.96 -19.52
C ARG A 421 4.17 -1.59 -19.98
N PRO A 422 4.27 -2.94 -20.08
CA PRO A 422 5.37 -3.60 -20.75
C PRO A 422 5.29 -3.35 -22.27
N THR A 423 6.33 -2.77 -22.86
CA THR A 423 6.34 -2.41 -24.29
C THR A 423 6.69 -3.59 -25.21
N GLY A 424 7.38 -4.60 -24.71
CA GLY A 424 8.00 -5.67 -25.49
C GLY A 424 9.39 -5.27 -26.06
N GLU A 425 9.78 -4.02 -25.92
CA GLU A 425 11.08 -3.50 -26.33
C GLU A 425 12.12 -3.73 -25.22
N TRP A 426 13.35 -4.00 -25.61
CA TRP A 426 14.47 -4.11 -24.68
C TRP A 426 15.25 -2.82 -24.62
N SER A 427 15.66 -2.45 -23.43
CA SER A 427 16.49 -1.26 -23.23
C SER A 427 17.89 -1.48 -23.81
N VAL A 428 18.49 -0.44 -24.36
CA VAL A 428 19.90 -0.42 -24.79
C VAL A 428 20.85 -0.30 -23.58
N LEU A 429 20.33 0.05 -22.40
CA LEU A 429 21.13 0.23 -21.21
C LEU A 429 21.55 -1.13 -20.63
N PRO A 430 22.79 -1.24 -20.10
CA PRO A 430 23.25 -2.45 -19.45
C PRO A 430 22.32 -2.90 -18.32
N HIS A 431 22.02 -4.18 -18.24
CA HIS A 431 21.22 -4.81 -17.18
C HIS A 431 19.81 -4.23 -16.97
N ALA A 432 19.29 -3.51 -17.96
CA ALA A 432 18.02 -2.79 -17.83
C ALA A 432 16.78 -3.64 -18.11
N GLY A 433 16.90 -4.74 -18.84
CA GLY A 433 15.77 -5.58 -19.21
C GLY A 433 14.77 -4.91 -20.15
N GLN A 434 13.50 -5.25 -20.01
CA GLN A 434 12.42 -4.72 -20.83
C GLN A 434 12.06 -3.28 -20.47
N ILE A 435 11.68 -2.49 -21.48
CA ILE A 435 11.14 -1.14 -21.29
C ILE A 435 9.68 -1.23 -20.85
N TYR A 436 9.35 -0.51 -19.78
CA TYR A 436 8.00 -0.27 -19.30
C TYR A 436 7.70 1.22 -19.38
N ARG A 437 6.56 1.56 -19.97
CA ARG A 437 6.18 2.97 -20.16
C ARG A 437 4.91 3.30 -19.40
N TYR A 438 4.91 4.42 -18.67
CA TYR A 438 3.69 4.98 -18.12
C TYR A 438 2.84 5.57 -19.25
N THR A 439 1.60 5.14 -19.33
CA THR A 439 0.66 5.56 -20.37
C THR A 439 -0.74 5.72 -19.81
N GLY A 440 -1.53 6.58 -20.42
CA GLY A 440 -2.96 6.70 -20.17
C GLY A 440 -3.75 5.94 -21.22
N ALA A 441 -4.86 5.31 -20.79
CA ALA A 441 -5.80 4.65 -21.68
C ALA A 441 -7.24 4.78 -21.16
N GLU A 442 -8.23 4.66 -22.05
CA GLU A 442 -9.59 4.40 -21.63
C GLU A 442 -9.67 2.98 -21.06
N ALA A 443 -10.21 2.86 -19.85
CA ALA A 443 -10.20 1.58 -19.15
C ALA A 443 -11.53 1.29 -18.44
N LEU A 444 -11.88 0.00 -18.38
CA LEU A 444 -13.02 -0.52 -17.66
C LEU A 444 -12.56 -1.49 -16.58
N PHE A 445 -13.01 -1.25 -15.36
CA PHE A 445 -12.90 -2.18 -14.25
C PHE A 445 -14.31 -2.59 -13.81
N ALA A 446 -14.52 -3.87 -13.61
CA ALA A 446 -15.75 -4.38 -13.02
C ALA A 446 -15.41 -5.51 -12.06
N GLY A 447 -16.07 -5.56 -10.92
CA GLY A 447 -15.72 -6.58 -9.95
C GLY A 447 -16.78 -6.76 -8.88
N THR A 448 -16.53 -7.73 -8.04
CA THR A 448 -17.38 -8.00 -6.89
C THR A 448 -16.59 -8.70 -5.79
N GLU A 449 -17.00 -8.41 -4.56
CA GLU A 449 -16.66 -9.21 -3.40
C GLU A 449 -17.95 -9.75 -2.81
N ALA A 450 -17.95 -11.04 -2.45
CA ALA A 450 -19.08 -11.67 -1.81
C ALA A 450 -18.62 -12.48 -0.61
N THR A 451 -19.39 -12.42 0.47
CA THR A 451 -19.13 -13.21 1.69
C THR A 451 -20.43 -13.80 2.20
N VAL A 452 -20.36 -15.06 2.55
CA VAL A 452 -21.44 -15.78 3.26
C VAL A 452 -20.87 -16.31 4.56
N ASP A 453 -21.47 -15.96 5.68
CA ASP A 453 -21.19 -16.52 6.99
C ASP A 453 -22.38 -17.31 7.46
N VAL A 454 -22.16 -18.53 7.91
CA VAL A 454 -23.21 -19.41 8.45
C VAL A 454 -22.79 -19.92 9.83
N ASP A 455 -23.50 -19.51 10.84
CA ASP A 455 -23.41 -20.11 12.18
C ASP A 455 -24.27 -21.39 12.19
N PHE A 456 -23.62 -22.52 12.33
CA PHE A 456 -24.30 -23.81 12.40
C PHE A 456 -23.78 -24.62 13.60
N LEU A 457 -24.60 -25.45 14.17
CA LEU A 457 -24.29 -26.09 15.43
C LEU A 457 -23.77 -25.05 16.47
N ARG A 458 -23.92 -25.20 17.73
CA ARG A 458 -23.70 -24.14 18.73
C ARG A 458 -22.35 -23.40 18.69
N ASN A 459 -21.32 -23.98 18.05
CA ASN A 459 -19.94 -23.51 18.17
C ASN A 459 -19.21 -23.42 16.81
N PHE A 460 -19.89 -23.64 15.71
CA PHE A 460 -19.27 -23.65 14.40
C PHE A 460 -19.75 -22.48 13.54
N ASN A 461 -18.80 -21.83 12.88
CA ASN A 461 -19.05 -20.86 11.81
C ASN A 461 -18.36 -21.33 10.54
N TYR A 462 -19.06 -21.24 9.42
CA TYR A 462 -18.47 -21.46 8.10
C TYR A 462 -18.58 -20.21 7.28
N ARG A 463 -17.43 -19.69 6.82
CA ARG A 463 -17.33 -18.50 5.97
C ARG A 463 -16.82 -18.87 4.60
N ILE A 464 -17.52 -18.40 3.58
CA ILE A 464 -17.04 -18.39 2.20
C ILE A 464 -16.88 -16.93 1.80
N SER A 465 -15.70 -16.55 1.29
CA SER A 465 -15.48 -15.26 0.64
C SER A 465 -14.89 -15.45 -0.75
N ALA A 466 -15.34 -14.66 -1.70
CA ALA A 466 -14.86 -14.66 -3.07
C ALA A 466 -14.67 -13.24 -3.57
N GLU A 467 -13.60 -13.02 -4.32
CA GLU A 467 -13.27 -11.73 -4.91
C GLU A 467 -12.83 -11.91 -6.37
N TYR A 468 -13.27 -11.00 -7.22
CA TYR A 468 -12.89 -10.96 -8.62
C TYR A 468 -12.88 -9.52 -9.12
N VAL A 469 -11.86 -9.20 -9.92
CA VAL A 469 -11.76 -7.93 -10.65
C VAL A 469 -11.48 -8.24 -12.12
N TYR A 470 -12.34 -7.75 -12.97
CA TYR A 470 -12.16 -7.70 -14.41
C TYR A 470 -11.56 -6.35 -14.79
N THR A 471 -10.51 -6.35 -15.59
CA THR A 471 -9.86 -5.14 -16.09
C THR A 471 -9.76 -5.20 -17.61
N TYR A 472 -9.90 -4.05 -18.28
CA TYR A 472 -9.91 -3.98 -19.72
C TYR A 472 -9.40 -2.61 -20.20
N ASN A 473 -8.45 -2.63 -21.12
CA ASN A 473 -8.01 -1.47 -21.89
C ASN A 473 -8.96 -1.33 -23.09
N CYS A 474 -9.81 -0.30 -23.09
CA CYS A 474 -10.83 -0.11 -24.12
C CYS A 474 -10.23 0.34 -25.45
N ASP A 475 -9.10 1.06 -25.44
CA ASP A 475 -8.44 1.56 -26.66
C ASP A 475 -7.84 0.42 -27.48
N GLU A 476 -7.27 -0.58 -26.83
CA GLU A 476 -6.59 -1.68 -27.48
C GLU A 476 -7.35 -3.02 -27.47
N HIS A 477 -8.49 -3.06 -26.78
CA HIS A 477 -9.34 -4.24 -26.65
C HIS A 477 -8.65 -5.46 -26.02
N ILE A 478 -7.79 -5.22 -25.01
CA ILE A 478 -7.05 -6.27 -24.28
C ILE A 478 -7.18 -6.08 -22.76
N PRO A 479 -6.90 -7.08 -21.92
CA PRO A 479 -6.78 -6.91 -20.48
C PRO A 479 -5.68 -5.90 -20.12
N LEU A 480 -5.84 -5.22 -18.98
CA LEU A 480 -4.75 -4.43 -18.41
C LEU A 480 -3.70 -5.35 -17.77
N SER A 481 -2.43 -4.91 -17.79
CA SER A 481 -1.33 -5.60 -17.14
C SER A 481 -1.51 -5.66 -15.61
N PHE A 482 -0.94 -6.68 -14.97
CA PHE A 482 -0.98 -6.90 -13.52
C PHE A 482 -2.40 -6.99 -12.92
N SER A 483 -3.33 -7.60 -13.64
CA SER A 483 -4.69 -7.83 -13.16
C SER A 483 -4.74 -9.02 -12.19
N PRO A 484 -5.35 -8.88 -11.00
CA PRO A 484 -5.38 -9.96 -10.02
C PRO A 484 -6.23 -11.14 -10.49
N PRO A 485 -5.83 -12.38 -10.22
CA PRO A 485 -6.69 -13.55 -10.44
C PRO A 485 -7.85 -13.57 -9.45
N PRO A 486 -8.98 -14.27 -9.77
CA PRO A 486 -10.02 -14.55 -8.80
C PRO A 486 -9.48 -15.33 -7.60
N VAL A 487 -9.95 -15.01 -6.41
CA VAL A 487 -9.59 -15.71 -5.17
C VAL A 487 -10.85 -16.09 -4.40
N MET A 488 -10.89 -17.32 -3.89
CA MET A 488 -11.93 -17.80 -2.99
C MET A 488 -11.30 -18.35 -1.72
N ARG A 489 -11.88 -18.01 -0.56
CA ARG A 489 -11.47 -18.53 0.75
C ARG A 489 -12.66 -19.20 1.41
N ASN A 490 -12.43 -20.37 1.97
CA ASN A 490 -13.39 -21.15 2.74
C ASN A 490 -12.80 -21.38 4.13
N THR A 491 -13.43 -20.85 5.15
CA THR A 491 -12.93 -20.91 6.53
C THR A 491 -13.96 -21.59 7.42
N LEU A 492 -13.59 -22.71 8.03
CA LEU A 492 -14.36 -23.37 9.08
C LEU A 492 -13.75 -23.00 10.42
N THR A 493 -14.53 -22.37 11.27
CA THR A 493 -14.13 -21.97 12.64
C THR A 493 -14.95 -22.72 13.65
N TRP A 494 -14.27 -23.31 14.65
CA TRP A 494 -14.88 -23.82 15.86
C TRP A 494 -14.47 -22.94 17.03
N GLN A 495 -15.46 -22.45 17.80
CA GLN A 495 -15.23 -21.62 18.98
C GLN A 495 -16.05 -22.10 20.17
N LYS A 496 -15.39 -22.41 21.26
CA LYS A 496 -16.03 -22.80 22.50
C LYS A 496 -15.31 -22.22 23.71
N ASN A 497 -16.01 -21.42 24.49
CA ASN A 497 -15.47 -20.75 25.66
C ASN A 497 -14.19 -19.95 25.33
N ARG A 498 -13.02 -20.47 25.71
CA ARG A 498 -11.70 -19.86 25.61
C ARG A 498 -10.90 -20.32 24.39
N TYR A 499 -11.41 -21.31 23.67
CA TYR A 499 -10.72 -21.95 22.56
C TYR A 499 -11.35 -21.51 21.25
N MET A 500 -10.54 -21.18 20.27
CA MET A 500 -10.91 -21.03 18.88
C MET A 500 -9.94 -21.83 18.02
N LEU A 501 -10.46 -22.58 17.07
CA LEU A 501 -9.70 -23.31 16.05
C LEU A 501 -10.29 -22.97 14.69
N TYR A 502 -9.46 -22.83 13.67
CA TYR A 502 -9.93 -22.68 12.30
C TYR A 502 -9.10 -23.48 11.32
N ALA A 503 -9.76 -23.87 10.22
CA ALA A 503 -9.14 -24.41 9.02
C ALA A 503 -9.60 -23.55 7.84
N GLU A 504 -8.67 -23.15 7.00
CA GLU A 504 -8.95 -22.34 5.82
C GLU A 504 -8.38 -23.00 4.56
N TRP A 505 -9.17 -23.05 3.52
CA TRP A 505 -8.77 -23.38 2.17
C TRP A 505 -8.87 -22.14 1.30
N GLN A 506 -7.75 -21.68 0.74
CA GLN A 506 -7.67 -20.59 -0.22
C GLN A 506 -7.42 -21.16 -1.62
N SER A 507 -8.30 -20.84 -2.55
CA SER A 507 -8.17 -21.18 -3.97
C SER A 507 -7.87 -19.90 -4.76
N ILE A 508 -6.73 -19.87 -5.42
CA ILE A 508 -6.30 -18.80 -6.33
C ILE A 508 -6.49 -19.35 -7.74
N ALA A 509 -7.31 -18.71 -8.54
CA ALA A 509 -7.54 -19.15 -9.91
C ALA A 509 -6.33 -18.87 -10.81
N ARG A 510 -6.25 -19.57 -11.92
CA ARG A 510 -5.27 -19.29 -12.97
C ARG A 510 -5.53 -17.91 -13.58
N GLN A 511 -4.48 -17.09 -13.75
CA GLN A 511 -4.57 -15.84 -14.48
C GLN A 511 -4.20 -16.06 -15.96
N ASN A 512 -5.22 -16.04 -16.81
CA ASN A 512 -5.08 -16.18 -18.26
C ASN A 512 -5.35 -14.87 -19.01
N ARG A 513 -5.97 -13.90 -18.33
CA ARG A 513 -6.32 -12.59 -18.86
C ARG A 513 -5.16 -11.64 -18.58
N VAL A 514 -4.24 -11.57 -19.52
CA VAL A 514 -2.97 -10.82 -19.41
C VAL A 514 -2.83 -9.83 -20.55
N ASP A 515 -2.03 -8.80 -20.37
CA ASP A 515 -1.64 -7.87 -21.42
C ASP A 515 -0.77 -8.58 -22.48
N ARG A 516 -0.54 -7.93 -23.63
CA ARG A 516 0.18 -8.45 -24.80
C ARG A 516 1.57 -8.99 -24.47
N ASN A 517 2.30 -8.34 -23.58
CA ASN A 517 3.68 -8.66 -23.22
C ASN A 517 3.79 -9.14 -21.76
N GLU A 518 2.76 -9.78 -21.28
CA GLU A 518 2.67 -10.31 -19.91
C GLU A 518 2.45 -11.82 -19.90
N ASP A 519 3.11 -12.52 -18.98
CA ASP A 519 3.01 -13.97 -18.84
C ASP A 519 1.79 -14.38 -18.01
N ARG A 520 1.17 -15.50 -18.40
CA ARG A 520 0.11 -16.16 -17.65
C ARG A 520 0.67 -16.79 -16.36
N THR A 521 -0.16 -16.93 -15.35
CA THR A 521 0.22 -17.55 -14.07
C THR A 521 -0.73 -18.66 -13.70
N ALA A 522 -0.18 -19.81 -13.29
CA ALA A 522 -0.97 -20.94 -12.82
C ALA A 522 -1.73 -20.62 -11.53
N GLY A 523 -2.87 -21.26 -11.32
CA GLY A 523 -3.60 -21.18 -10.06
C GLY A 523 -2.99 -22.05 -8.97
N ALA A 524 -3.43 -21.85 -7.72
CA ALA A 524 -2.95 -22.58 -6.55
C ALA A 524 -4.06 -22.84 -5.54
N ASN A 525 -3.90 -23.89 -4.73
CA ASN A 525 -4.73 -24.19 -3.58
C ASN A 525 -3.84 -24.21 -2.33
N LEU A 526 -4.14 -23.34 -1.37
CA LEU A 526 -3.39 -23.21 -0.14
C LEU A 526 -4.27 -23.61 1.04
N PHE A 527 -3.68 -24.28 2.03
CA PHE A 527 -4.39 -24.68 3.24
C PHE A 527 -3.70 -24.07 4.47
N HIS A 528 -4.50 -23.55 5.36
CA HIS A 528 -4.07 -22.86 6.57
C HIS A 528 -4.82 -23.44 7.77
N LEU A 529 -4.13 -23.52 8.90
CA LEU A 529 -4.70 -23.90 10.19
C LEU A 529 -4.33 -22.88 11.25
N GLY A 530 -5.18 -22.68 12.23
CA GLY A 530 -4.82 -21.84 13.36
C GLY A 530 -5.77 -22.00 14.52
N GLY A 531 -5.41 -21.37 15.63
CA GLY A 531 -6.25 -21.33 16.80
C GLY A 531 -5.72 -20.37 17.86
N SER A 532 -6.60 -20.02 18.79
CA SER A 532 -6.25 -19.21 19.95
C SER A 532 -6.83 -19.78 21.24
N LEU A 533 -6.15 -19.44 22.33
CA LEU A 533 -6.53 -19.78 23.70
C LEU A 533 -6.47 -18.51 24.55
N ASN A 534 -7.58 -18.13 25.17
CA ASN A 534 -7.68 -17.01 26.10
C ASN A 534 -7.67 -17.51 27.54
N ILE A 535 -6.68 -17.10 28.33
CA ILE A 535 -6.47 -17.48 29.71
C ILE A 535 -6.64 -16.26 30.63
N PRO A 536 -7.73 -16.12 31.37
CA PRO A 536 -7.85 -15.08 32.38
C PRO A 536 -6.90 -15.37 33.55
N ILE A 537 -6.13 -14.35 33.96
CA ILE A 537 -5.12 -14.45 35.04
C ILE A 537 -5.49 -13.63 36.27
N GLY A 538 -6.73 -13.16 36.34
CA GLY A 538 -7.28 -12.41 37.46
C GLY A 538 -7.55 -10.94 37.16
N GLY A 539 -8.57 -10.38 37.82
CA GLY A 539 -9.08 -9.04 37.49
C GLY A 539 -9.55 -8.96 36.03
N ASN A 540 -9.12 -7.92 35.34
CA ASN A 540 -9.39 -7.72 33.91
C ASN A 540 -8.20 -8.12 33.01
N ASN A 541 -7.31 -8.97 33.50
CA ASN A 541 -6.12 -9.38 32.76
C ASN A 541 -6.32 -10.76 32.13
N GLU A 542 -5.79 -10.92 30.94
CA GLU A 542 -5.82 -12.17 30.16
C GLU A 542 -4.51 -12.40 29.41
N ILE A 543 -4.21 -13.65 29.13
CA ILE A 543 -3.17 -14.08 28.20
C ILE A 543 -3.88 -14.68 27.00
N GLU A 544 -3.60 -14.17 25.80
CA GLU A 544 -4.00 -14.79 24.55
C GLU A 544 -2.80 -15.49 23.92
N ILE A 545 -2.95 -16.77 23.62
CA ILE A 545 -1.95 -17.55 22.87
C ILE A 545 -2.57 -17.86 21.52
N THR A 546 -1.93 -17.41 20.44
CA THR A 546 -2.36 -17.66 19.06
C THR A 546 -1.29 -18.43 18.30
N LEU A 547 -1.68 -19.51 17.64
CA LEU A 547 -0.84 -20.30 16.73
C LEU A 547 -1.47 -20.31 15.34
N THR A 548 -0.66 -20.09 14.31
CA THR A 548 -1.08 -20.15 12.90
C THR A 548 -0.07 -20.91 12.07
N ALA A 549 -0.55 -21.79 11.19
CA ALA A 549 0.24 -22.48 10.18
C ALA A 549 -0.33 -22.15 8.80
N ARG A 550 0.45 -21.52 7.96
CA ARG A 550 0.05 -21.13 6.60
C ARG A 550 0.74 -22.03 5.59
N ASN A 551 0.04 -22.28 4.48
CA ASN A 551 0.53 -23.13 3.39
C ASN A 551 1.10 -24.46 3.92
N ILE A 552 0.30 -25.20 4.73
CA ILE A 552 0.74 -26.40 5.47
C ILE A 552 1.25 -27.53 4.58
N PHE A 553 0.90 -27.53 3.30
CA PHE A 553 1.35 -28.51 2.31
C PHE A 553 2.56 -28.03 1.49
N ASP A 554 3.16 -26.89 1.85
CA ASP A 554 4.32 -26.32 1.15
C ASP A 554 4.07 -26.17 -0.37
N THR A 555 2.86 -25.78 -0.73
CA THR A 555 2.46 -25.64 -2.14
C THR A 555 3.24 -24.49 -2.78
N ARG A 556 3.95 -24.80 -3.85
CA ARG A 556 4.68 -23.82 -4.65
C ARG A 556 3.70 -23.08 -5.58
N TYR A 557 3.69 -21.75 -5.52
CA TYR A 557 2.89 -20.93 -6.43
C TYR A 557 3.58 -19.59 -6.71
N TYR A 558 3.14 -18.90 -7.76
CA TYR A 558 3.63 -17.59 -8.13
C TYR A 558 2.52 -16.55 -8.00
N ASN A 559 2.80 -15.47 -7.28
CA ASN A 559 1.89 -14.34 -7.21
C ASN A 559 1.90 -13.58 -8.54
N HIS A 560 0.76 -13.52 -9.22
CA HIS A 560 0.65 -12.84 -10.52
C HIS A 560 1.05 -11.36 -10.47
N LEU A 561 0.83 -10.69 -9.35
CA LEU A 561 1.16 -9.27 -9.16
C LEU A 561 2.63 -9.02 -8.80
N SER A 562 3.41 -10.08 -8.53
CA SER A 562 4.82 -9.98 -8.20
C SER A 562 5.71 -9.98 -9.44
N PHE A 563 6.67 -9.05 -9.53
CA PHE A 563 7.72 -9.11 -10.55
C PHE A 563 8.67 -10.28 -10.36
N TYR A 564 8.81 -10.79 -9.14
CA TYR A 564 9.66 -11.96 -8.84
C TYR A 564 9.22 -13.25 -9.53
N ARG A 565 7.98 -13.33 -10.02
CA ARG A 565 7.54 -14.45 -10.87
C ARG A 565 8.37 -14.62 -12.13
N LYS A 566 8.95 -13.51 -12.67
CA LYS A 566 9.81 -13.53 -13.87
C LYS A 566 11.18 -14.17 -13.63
N VAL A 567 11.62 -14.21 -12.39
CA VAL A 567 12.84 -14.89 -11.95
C VAL A 567 12.53 -16.19 -11.22
N GLU A 568 11.31 -16.67 -11.35
CA GLU A 568 10.80 -17.91 -10.77
C GLU A 568 11.03 -18.01 -9.24
N ILE A 569 10.90 -16.90 -8.51
CA ILE A 569 10.85 -16.92 -7.06
C ILE A 569 9.41 -17.22 -6.63
N PRO A 570 9.11 -18.41 -6.11
CA PRO A 570 7.76 -18.80 -5.66
C PRO A 570 7.49 -18.30 -4.24
N GLU A 571 6.20 -18.21 -3.93
CA GLU A 571 5.68 -17.96 -2.59
C GLU A 571 5.28 -19.27 -1.90
#